data_8be769c3a22abe614bed7d4f3a66bdde
#
_entry.id   8be769c3a22abe614bed7d4f3a66bdde
#
_cell.length_a   1.000
_cell.length_b   1.000
_cell.length_c   1.000
_cell.angle_alpha   90.00
_cell.angle_beta   90.00
_cell.angle_gamma   90.00
#
_symmetry.space_group_name_H-M   'P 1'
#
loop_
_entity.id
_entity.type
_entity.pdbx_description
1 polymer ?
#
loop_
_entity_poly.entity_id
_entity_poly.type
_entity_poly.pdbx_seq_one_letter_code
_entity_poly.pdbx_strand_id
1 'polypeptide(L)'
;MRGLKLSNPSCLETLFKAFMNCKSVYFFLLVTLVICTSCQEDNGLKYLGESVEFTPKKEISIDSIKIDTLINNDIFFSGFGAWVIFNDSLILLDRKLVSAHVFSDDLIHRSTNLGRGDGPNSINNIILETTIMDDYLVILGGSYQYFFMSKNWEIVKRGQFDFYHENTPYEELLNNPKAHYVGHYDVFIEHLKLGHDYRGNLVFSITIPHPDFNYLWHEKFYQEARVLGKVNPDDPKVSIHGGYSPIYHRYRFLSTLTGAPFSYLDADTYIQGYEADSILYKLSGSGEVQYAFGVAGKEMNIAYENFKAEDVEEYEAVWEVDRDRYGYYHSVDFVRETGLLFRGYTKSNSLVDGMQIYRDDTLIGDVEVPKDFLFVGYKAPYYYGEFKYRPDKEEDSIKLLRFELPDN
;
A
#
# COMPACT_ATOMS: atom_id res chain seq x y z
N MET A 1 -22.18 68.12 55.49
CA MET A 1 -21.29 67.94 54.37
C MET A 1 -19.98 67.37 54.95
N ARG A 2 -19.79 66.07 54.80
CA ARG A 2 -18.55 65.44 55.34
C ARG A 2 -17.76 64.91 54.11
N GLY A 3 -16.55 65.52 53.98
CA GLY A 3 -15.60 65.12 52.94
C GLY A 3 -14.92 63.81 53.34
N LEU A 4 -14.95 62.83 52.46
CA LEU A 4 -14.15 61.58 52.53
C LEU A 4 -12.76 61.87 52.00
N LYS A 5 -11.75 61.85 52.88
CA LYS A 5 -10.33 61.76 52.51
C LYS A 5 -10.00 60.30 52.14
N LEU A 6 -9.74 60.01 50.90
CA LEU A 6 -9.06 58.82 50.48
C LEU A 6 -7.54 59.06 50.52
N SER A 7 -6.90 58.54 51.53
CA SER A 7 -5.47 58.50 51.64
C SER A 7 -5.01 57.13 52.10
N ASN A 8 -4.78 56.26 51.20
CA ASN A 8 -3.99 55.08 51.52
C ASN A 8 -3.24 54.60 50.21
N PRO A 9 -1.94 54.93 50.10
CA PRO A 9 -1.14 54.56 48.94
C PRO A 9 -0.91 53.05 48.81
N SER A 10 -1.18 52.27 49.85
CA SER A 10 -1.03 50.82 49.84
C SER A 10 -2.06 50.09 48.96
N CYS A 11 -3.22 50.72 48.72
CA CYS A 11 -4.28 50.09 47.91
C CYS A 11 -3.99 50.16 46.40
N LEU A 12 -3.30 51.21 45.94
CA LEU A 12 -2.91 51.36 44.52
C LEU A 12 -1.77 50.39 44.16
N GLU A 13 -0.81 50.17 45.06
CA GLU A 13 0.26 49.19 44.81
C GLU A 13 -0.25 47.76 44.79
N THR A 14 -1.24 47.42 45.60
CA THR A 14 -1.85 46.09 45.62
C THR A 14 -2.67 45.85 44.35
N LEU A 15 -3.40 46.85 43.86
CA LEU A 15 -4.12 46.79 42.60
C LEU A 15 -3.18 46.69 41.39
N PHE A 16 -2.05 47.41 41.42
CA PHE A 16 -1.06 47.35 40.32
C PHE A 16 -0.33 45.99 40.29
N LYS A 17 0.00 45.40 41.43
CA LYS A 17 0.54 44.03 41.52
C LYS A 17 -0.46 42.99 41.11
N ALA A 18 -1.74 43.15 41.43
CA ALA A 18 -2.79 42.24 40.95
C ALA A 18 -2.99 42.34 39.46
N PHE A 19 -2.90 43.53 38.87
CA PHE A 19 -3.02 43.73 37.41
C PHE A 19 -1.83 43.21 36.63
N MET A 20 -0.61 43.30 37.17
CA MET A 20 0.58 42.72 36.55
C MET A 20 0.56 41.17 36.59
N ASN A 21 0.09 40.60 37.70
CA ASN A 21 -0.10 39.16 37.82
C ASN A 21 -1.18 38.63 36.87
N CYS A 22 -2.26 39.43 36.67
CA CYS A 22 -3.30 39.04 35.71
C CYS A 22 -2.80 39.03 34.27
N LYS A 23 -1.99 40.02 33.86
CA LYS A 23 -1.39 40.03 32.49
C LYS A 23 -0.40 38.86 32.28
N SER A 24 0.36 38.50 33.32
CA SER A 24 1.26 37.35 33.28
C SER A 24 0.48 36.04 33.14
N VAL A 25 -0.65 35.88 33.84
CA VAL A 25 -1.53 34.71 33.73
C VAL A 25 -2.19 34.64 32.34
N TYR A 26 -2.65 35.77 31.79
CA TYR A 26 -3.18 35.80 30.42
C TYR A 26 -2.12 35.52 29.37
N PHE A 27 -0.90 36.01 29.55
CA PHE A 27 0.21 35.71 28.65
C PHE A 27 0.60 34.22 28.74
N PHE A 28 0.67 33.64 29.92
CA PHE A 28 0.89 32.19 30.11
C PHE A 28 -0.26 31.36 29.51
N LEU A 29 -1.52 31.77 29.70
CA LEU A 29 -2.67 31.11 29.13
C LEU A 29 -2.67 31.19 27.59
N LEU A 30 -2.30 32.33 27.01
CA LEU A 30 -2.18 32.51 25.57
C LEU A 30 -1.03 31.71 24.99
N VAL A 31 0.13 31.67 25.66
CA VAL A 31 1.28 30.84 25.27
C VAL A 31 0.96 29.36 25.37
N THR A 32 0.25 28.91 26.42
CA THR A 32 -0.19 27.52 26.57
C THR A 32 -1.23 27.15 25.50
N LEU A 33 -2.15 28.07 25.19
CA LEU A 33 -3.12 27.86 24.10
C LEU A 33 -2.43 27.74 22.73
N VAL A 34 -1.43 28.56 22.46
CA VAL A 34 -0.65 28.51 21.21
C VAL A 34 0.21 27.25 21.14
N ILE A 35 0.77 26.79 22.26
CA ILE A 35 1.52 25.52 22.31
C ILE A 35 0.57 24.34 22.17
N CYS A 36 -0.64 24.38 22.71
CA CYS A 36 -1.64 23.33 22.53
C CYS A 36 -2.22 23.28 21.09
N THR A 37 -2.20 24.40 20.36
CA THR A 37 -2.64 24.42 18.95
C THR A 37 -1.52 24.08 17.96
N SER A 38 -0.26 24.04 18.39
CA SER A 38 0.89 23.67 17.53
C SER A 38 1.20 22.18 17.52
N CYS A 39 0.63 21.39 18.42
CA CYS A 39 0.54 19.93 18.25
C CYS A 39 -0.65 19.60 17.35
N GLN A 40 -0.62 20.01 16.09
CA GLN A 40 -1.32 19.29 15.06
C GLN A 40 -0.54 17.99 14.91
N GLU A 41 -0.91 16.96 15.69
CA GLU A 41 -0.57 15.59 15.36
C GLU A 41 -0.98 15.41 13.90
N ASP A 42 -0.05 15.00 13.09
CA ASP A 42 -0.30 14.60 11.71
C ASP A 42 -1.32 13.45 11.77
N ASN A 43 -2.60 13.82 11.65
CA ASN A 43 -3.73 12.89 11.71
C ASN A 43 -3.92 12.15 10.39
N GLY A 44 -2.90 12.10 9.51
CA GLY A 44 -2.97 11.30 8.30
C GLY A 44 -3.64 9.97 8.61
N LEU A 45 -4.41 9.40 7.77
CA LEU A 45 -5.18 8.14 7.84
C LEU A 45 -5.21 7.35 9.18
N LYS A 46 -4.77 7.95 10.27
CA LYS A 46 -4.81 7.38 11.62
C LYS A 46 -6.20 6.84 11.94
N TYR A 47 -7.21 7.48 11.38
CA TYR A 47 -8.59 7.04 11.30
C TYR A 47 -9.14 7.49 9.95
N LEU A 48 -9.38 6.56 9.05
CA LEU A 48 -10.41 6.77 8.06
C LEU A 48 -11.69 6.90 8.87
N GLY A 49 -12.11 8.12 9.17
CA GLY A 49 -13.06 8.42 10.24
C GLY A 49 -14.28 7.51 10.21
N GLU A 50 -14.83 7.18 11.39
CA GLU A 50 -16.08 6.43 11.55
C GLU A 50 -17.27 7.02 10.75
N SER A 51 -17.08 8.16 10.10
CA SER A 51 -18.09 8.99 9.47
C SER A 51 -17.99 9.15 7.96
N VAL A 52 -17.22 8.33 7.24
CA VAL A 52 -17.30 8.36 5.77
C VAL A 52 -18.58 7.64 5.34
N GLU A 53 -19.68 8.40 5.33
CA GLU A 53 -20.92 7.90 4.76
C GLU A 53 -20.74 7.74 3.24
N PHE A 54 -21.12 6.58 2.73
CA PHE A 54 -21.19 6.34 1.29
C PHE A 54 -22.40 5.47 0.97
N THR A 55 -22.91 5.64 -0.23
CA THR A 55 -23.95 4.75 -0.78
C THR A 55 -23.28 3.89 -1.85
N PRO A 56 -23.27 2.55 -1.69
CA PRO A 56 -22.76 1.66 -2.71
C PRO A 56 -23.49 1.86 -4.03
N LYS A 57 -22.73 2.12 -5.11
CA LYS A 57 -23.25 2.21 -6.46
C LYS A 57 -22.94 0.92 -7.21
N LYS A 58 -23.97 0.32 -7.80
CA LYS A 58 -23.86 -0.94 -8.51
C LYS A 58 -24.70 -0.91 -9.77
N GLU A 59 -24.05 -0.98 -10.92
CA GLU A 59 -24.68 -1.04 -12.25
C GLU A 59 -24.00 -2.13 -13.06
N ILE A 60 -24.32 -3.40 -12.74
CA ILE A 60 -23.64 -4.54 -13.35
C ILE A 60 -24.00 -4.60 -14.83
N SER A 61 -22.98 -4.40 -15.66
CA SER A 61 -22.99 -4.55 -17.12
C SER A 61 -22.07 -5.68 -17.61
N ILE A 62 -21.19 -6.18 -16.72
CA ILE A 62 -20.25 -7.26 -16.97
C ILE A 62 -20.56 -8.41 -16.01
N ASP A 63 -21.25 -9.43 -16.51
CA ASP A 63 -21.65 -10.59 -15.69
C ASP A 63 -20.60 -11.70 -15.68
N SER A 64 -19.80 -11.80 -16.73
CA SER A 64 -18.74 -12.79 -16.88
C SER A 64 -17.68 -12.32 -17.87
N ILE A 65 -16.49 -12.89 -17.78
CA ILE A 65 -15.41 -12.70 -18.73
C ILE A 65 -14.89 -14.06 -19.21
N LYS A 66 -14.44 -14.11 -20.47
CA LYS A 66 -13.76 -15.27 -20.99
C LYS A 66 -12.25 -15.05 -20.84
N ILE A 67 -11.59 -15.90 -20.09
CA ILE A 67 -10.15 -15.84 -19.90
C ILE A 67 -9.48 -16.92 -20.75
N ASP A 68 -8.60 -16.50 -21.63
CA ASP A 68 -7.72 -17.39 -22.40
C ASP A 68 -6.38 -17.55 -21.67
N THR A 69 -5.82 -18.77 -21.70
CA THR A 69 -4.48 -19.05 -21.14
C THR A 69 -3.49 -19.19 -22.27
N LEU A 70 -2.48 -18.34 -22.28
CA LEU A 70 -1.31 -18.46 -23.15
C LEU A 70 -0.24 -19.28 -22.44
N ILE A 71 0.47 -20.15 -23.17
CA ILE A 71 1.48 -21.05 -22.60
C ILE A 71 2.75 -20.99 -23.43
N ASN A 72 3.91 -20.91 -22.78
CA ASN A 72 5.23 -21.06 -23.38
C ASN A 72 6.04 -22.09 -22.60
N ASN A 73 6.67 -23.01 -23.32
CA ASN A 73 7.52 -24.08 -22.78
C ASN A 73 8.96 -23.99 -23.31
N ASP A 74 9.31 -22.95 -24.05
CA ASP A 74 10.55 -22.90 -24.82
C ASP A 74 11.73 -22.35 -24.04
N ILE A 75 11.46 -21.72 -22.88
CA ILE A 75 12.51 -21.09 -22.09
C ILE A 75 12.53 -21.63 -20.65
N PHE A 76 13.71 -21.66 -20.06
CA PHE A 76 13.89 -21.98 -18.65
C PHE A 76 13.49 -20.78 -17.79
N PHE A 77 12.70 -21.05 -16.78
CA PHE A 77 12.18 -20.10 -15.81
C PHE A 77 12.24 -20.72 -14.41
N SER A 78 12.60 -19.94 -13.38
CA SER A 78 12.77 -20.44 -12.00
C SER A 78 11.47 -20.81 -11.29
N GLY A 79 10.31 -20.56 -11.91
CA GLY A 79 9.00 -20.66 -11.26
C GLY A 79 8.63 -19.45 -10.41
N PHE A 80 9.58 -18.56 -10.09
CA PHE A 80 9.35 -17.37 -9.27
C PHE A 80 9.51 -16.09 -10.10
N GLY A 81 8.43 -15.54 -10.59
CA GLY A 81 8.44 -14.35 -11.45
C GLY A 81 7.20 -13.49 -11.33
N ALA A 82 7.19 -12.43 -12.08
CA ALA A 82 6.05 -11.54 -12.25
C ALA A 82 5.99 -11.02 -13.68
N TRP A 83 4.79 -10.89 -14.20
CA TRP A 83 4.56 -10.27 -15.50
C TRP A 83 4.46 -8.76 -15.38
N VAL A 84 4.96 -8.06 -16.39
CA VAL A 84 4.82 -6.62 -16.56
C VAL A 84 4.64 -6.27 -18.04
N ILE A 85 3.86 -5.25 -18.32
CA ILE A 85 3.69 -4.71 -19.66
C ILE A 85 4.54 -3.46 -19.75
N PHE A 86 5.63 -3.51 -20.52
CA PHE A 86 6.54 -2.38 -20.64
C PHE A 86 6.97 -2.19 -22.10
N ASN A 87 6.96 -0.94 -22.55
CA ASN A 87 7.33 -0.56 -23.92
C ASN A 87 6.64 -1.44 -24.98
N ASP A 88 5.33 -1.58 -24.83
CA ASP A 88 4.46 -2.37 -25.73
C ASP A 88 4.85 -3.86 -25.86
N SER A 89 5.51 -4.40 -24.86
CA SER A 89 5.93 -5.80 -24.78
C SER A 89 5.44 -6.46 -23.49
N LEU A 90 5.16 -7.75 -23.60
CA LEU A 90 4.92 -8.61 -22.44
C LEU A 90 6.26 -9.09 -21.91
N ILE A 91 6.54 -8.86 -20.64
CA ILE A 91 7.81 -9.20 -20.03
C ILE A 91 7.57 -10.04 -18.79
N LEU A 92 8.18 -11.21 -18.75
CA LEU A 92 8.27 -12.02 -17.53
C LEU A 92 9.61 -11.72 -16.86
N LEU A 93 9.54 -11.21 -15.65
CA LEU A 93 10.70 -11.00 -14.79
C LEU A 93 10.89 -12.22 -13.91
N ASP A 94 11.94 -12.98 -14.14
CA ASP A 94 12.36 -14.03 -13.21
C ASP A 94 13.05 -13.37 -12.00
N ARG A 95 12.36 -13.38 -10.88
CA ARG A 95 12.80 -12.69 -9.67
C ARG A 95 14.04 -13.33 -9.05
N LYS A 96 14.20 -14.65 -9.19
CA LYS A 96 15.32 -15.42 -8.62
C LYS A 96 16.56 -15.37 -9.49
N LEU A 97 16.40 -15.54 -10.81
CA LEU A 97 17.49 -15.53 -11.78
C LEU A 97 17.87 -14.12 -12.22
N VAL A 98 17.03 -13.13 -11.93
CA VAL A 98 17.22 -11.73 -12.34
C VAL A 98 17.29 -11.61 -13.85
N SER A 99 16.38 -12.25 -14.55
CA SER A 99 16.27 -12.17 -15.99
C SER A 99 14.92 -11.61 -16.42
N ALA A 100 14.91 -10.90 -17.53
CA ALA A 100 13.72 -10.34 -18.16
C ALA A 100 13.52 -11.00 -19.50
N HIS A 101 12.49 -11.83 -19.61
CA HIS A 101 12.12 -12.52 -20.84
C HIS A 101 11.06 -11.72 -21.56
N VAL A 102 11.37 -11.24 -22.76
CA VAL A 102 10.48 -10.41 -23.57
C VAL A 102 9.71 -11.28 -24.55
N PHE A 103 8.40 -11.09 -24.61
CA PHE A 103 7.50 -11.86 -25.48
C PHE A 103 6.67 -10.96 -26.41
N SER A 104 6.18 -11.55 -27.49
CA SER A 104 5.08 -11.01 -28.30
C SER A 104 3.73 -11.27 -27.64
N ASP A 105 2.65 -10.71 -28.20
CA ASP A 105 1.27 -10.89 -27.73
C ASP A 105 0.77 -12.34 -27.79
N ASP A 106 1.39 -13.18 -28.63
CA ASP A 106 1.13 -14.63 -28.74
C ASP A 106 2.09 -15.47 -27.87
N LEU A 107 2.75 -14.83 -26.90
CA LEU A 107 3.71 -15.44 -25.99
C LEU A 107 4.92 -16.10 -26.67
N ILE A 108 5.32 -15.61 -27.85
CA ILE A 108 6.54 -16.06 -28.54
C ILE A 108 7.73 -15.29 -27.93
N HIS A 109 8.70 -16.02 -27.40
CA HIS A 109 9.92 -15.43 -26.82
C HIS A 109 10.73 -14.66 -27.88
N ARG A 110 11.16 -13.45 -27.54
CA ARG A 110 11.92 -12.54 -28.42
C ARG A 110 13.36 -12.36 -27.96
N SER A 111 13.55 -12.11 -26.66
CA SER A 111 14.88 -11.91 -26.08
C SER A 111 14.86 -12.14 -24.59
N THR A 112 16.05 -12.39 -24.02
CA THR A 112 16.29 -12.38 -22.58
C THR A 112 17.29 -11.29 -22.28
N ASN A 113 16.96 -10.45 -21.33
CA ASN A 113 17.73 -9.29 -20.91
C ASN A 113 17.93 -9.33 -19.38
N LEU A 114 18.67 -8.38 -18.86
CA LEU A 114 19.15 -8.35 -17.49
C LEU A 114 20.14 -9.50 -17.20
N GLY A 115 20.60 -9.55 -15.99
CA GLY A 115 21.46 -10.59 -15.47
C GLY A 115 21.87 -10.29 -14.03
N ARG A 116 22.05 -11.35 -13.27
CA ARG A 116 22.58 -11.25 -11.91
C ARG A 116 24.07 -11.00 -11.93
N GLY A 117 24.55 -9.96 -11.25
CA GLY A 117 25.97 -9.65 -11.14
C GLY A 117 26.26 -8.22 -10.73
N ASP A 118 27.53 -7.84 -10.82
CA ASP A 118 28.04 -6.51 -10.45
C ASP A 118 28.33 -5.62 -11.67
N GLY A 119 27.88 -6.04 -12.86
CA GLY A 119 28.03 -5.26 -14.09
C GLY A 119 27.20 -3.96 -14.06
N PRO A 120 27.51 -3.02 -14.98
CA PRO A 120 26.83 -1.70 -15.00
C PRO A 120 25.32 -1.81 -15.20
N ASN A 121 24.85 -2.82 -15.92
CA ASN A 121 23.42 -3.08 -16.18
C ASN A 121 22.95 -4.39 -15.52
N SER A 122 23.62 -4.81 -14.44
CA SER A 122 23.27 -6.01 -13.68
C SER A 122 22.69 -5.62 -12.32
N ILE A 123 21.84 -6.51 -11.80
CA ILE A 123 21.29 -6.42 -10.46
C ILE A 123 21.89 -7.56 -9.63
N ASN A 124 22.52 -7.25 -8.51
CA ASN A 124 23.27 -8.22 -7.72
C ASN A 124 22.43 -9.05 -6.74
N ASN A 125 21.14 -8.74 -6.62
CA ASN A 125 20.23 -9.38 -5.68
C ASN A 125 18.94 -9.81 -6.39
N ILE A 126 18.05 -10.52 -5.66
CA ILE A 126 16.73 -10.89 -6.17
C ILE A 126 15.88 -9.65 -6.48
N ILE A 127 14.92 -9.81 -7.38
CA ILE A 127 13.88 -8.80 -7.62
C ILE A 127 12.74 -9.02 -6.62
N LEU A 128 12.42 -8.00 -5.86
CA LEU A 128 11.30 -8.03 -4.92
C LEU A 128 9.99 -7.62 -5.61
N GLU A 129 10.00 -6.47 -6.30
CA GLU A 129 8.81 -5.94 -6.94
C GLU A 129 9.19 -4.97 -8.07
N THR A 130 8.20 -4.64 -8.92
CA THR A 130 8.41 -3.73 -10.05
C THR A 130 7.22 -2.79 -10.26
N THR A 131 7.50 -1.65 -10.86
CA THR A 131 6.48 -0.73 -11.37
C THR A 131 6.97 -0.06 -12.65
N ILE A 132 6.06 0.50 -13.41
CA ILE A 132 6.40 1.36 -14.55
C ILE A 132 6.19 2.80 -14.13
N MET A 133 7.22 3.61 -14.31
CA MET A 133 7.18 5.02 -14.01
C MET A 133 7.72 5.79 -15.21
N ASP A 134 6.86 6.57 -15.85
CA ASP A 134 7.14 7.22 -17.13
C ASP A 134 7.61 6.19 -18.19
N ASP A 135 8.77 6.41 -18.78
CA ASP A 135 9.38 5.52 -19.78
C ASP A 135 10.36 4.49 -19.17
N TYR A 136 10.29 4.25 -17.86
CA TYR A 136 11.20 3.36 -17.16
C TYR A 136 10.48 2.19 -16.49
N LEU A 137 11.09 1.03 -16.59
CA LEU A 137 10.77 -0.09 -15.70
C LEU A 137 11.59 0.11 -14.41
N VAL A 138 10.90 0.33 -13.30
CA VAL A 138 11.55 0.45 -11.99
C VAL A 138 11.53 -0.89 -11.29
N ILE A 139 12.70 -1.37 -10.91
CA ILE A 139 12.90 -2.65 -10.24
C ILE A 139 13.38 -2.37 -8.82
N LEU A 140 12.71 -2.96 -7.83
CA LEU A 140 13.13 -2.98 -6.43
C LEU A 140 13.85 -4.30 -6.15
N GLY A 141 15.09 -4.23 -5.73
CA GLY A 141 15.93 -5.38 -5.37
C GLY A 141 15.92 -5.70 -3.87
N GLY A 142 16.44 -6.87 -3.52
CA GLY A 142 16.36 -7.45 -2.18
C GLY A 142 17.07 -6.68 -1.05
N SER A 143 17.89 -5.68 -1.34
CA SER A 143 18.48 -4.77 -0.35
C SER A 143 17.82 -3.40 -0.36
N TYR A 144 16.55 -3.34 -0.83
CA TYR A 144 15.77 -2.10 -1.00
C TYR A 144 16.44 -1.09 -1.94
N GLN A 145 17.30 -1.58 -2.82
CA GLN A 145 17.84 -0.82 -3.92
C GLN A 145 16.83 -0.75 -5.05
N TYR A 146 16.65 0.42 -5.62
CA TYR A 146 15.82 0.60 -6.80
C TYR A 146 16.67 0.93 -8.02
N PHE A 147 16.22 0.44 -9.18
CA PHE A 147 16.90 0.58 -10.46
C PHE A 147 15.90 1.06 -11.49
N PHE A 148 16.21 2.17 -12.17
CA PHE A 148 15.44 2.65 -13.31
C PHE A 148 16.05 2.07 -14.57
N MET A 149 15.31 1.22 -15.21
CA MET A 149 15.70 0.51 -16.42
C MET A 149 15.07 1.18 -17.64
N SER A 150 15.90 1.59 -18.60
CA SER A 150 15.42 2.12 -19.88
C SER A 150 14.86 1.00 -20.76
N LYS A 151 14.16 1.39 -21.84
CA LYS A 151 13.70 0.46 -22.89
C LYS A 151 14.81 -0.33 -23.59
N ASN A 152 16.06 0.13 -23.49
CA ASN A 152 17.23 -0.57 -24.01
C ASN A 152 17.93 -1.46 -22.97
N TRP A 153 17.28 -1.69 -21.82
CA TRP A 153 17.81 -2.49 -20.72
C TRP A 153 19.08 -1.91 -20.08
N GLU A 154 19.21 -0.59 -20.06
CA GLU A 154 20.29 0.12 -19.40
C GLU A 154 19.80 0.71 -18.08
N ILE A 155 20.56 0.53 -17.01
CA ILE A 155 20.30 1.17 -15.73
C ILE A 155 20.71 2.64 -15.83
N VAL A 156 19.73 3.54 -15.89
CA VAL A 156 19.93 4.99 -16.01
C VAL A 156 19.98 5.69 -14.65
N LYS A 157 19.41 5.08 -13.63
CA LYS A 157 19.39 5.59 -12.26
C LYS A 157 19.30 4.45 -11.27
N ARG A 158 19.95 4.60 -10.13
CA ARG A 158 19.83 3.69 -9.00
C ARG A 158 19.89 4.45 -7.68
N GLY A 159 19.28 3.90 -6.66
CA GLY A 159 19.35 4.40 -5.29
C GLY A 159 18.97 3.31 -4.31
N GLN A 160 18.82 3.70 -3.05
CA GLN A 160 18.41 2.79 -1.97
C GLN A 160 17.50 3.55 -1.02
N PHE A 161 16.46 2.92 -0.50
CA PHE A 161 15.57 3.54 0.49
C PHE A 161 16.33 3.85 1.78
N ASP A 162 16.26 5.10 2.24
CA ASP A 162 16.85 5.56 3.49
C ASP A 162 15.78 5.76 4.56
N PHE A 163 15.61 4.77 5.43
CA PHE A 163 14.73 4.81 6.59
C PHE A 163 15.37 5.49 7.81
N TYR A 164 16.69 5.73 7.81
CA TYR A 164 17.43 6.18 8.99
C TYR A 164 17.87 7.64 8.94
N HIS A 165 17.35 8.42 8.00
CA HIS A 165 17.74 9.81 7.78
C HIS A 165 17.38 10.78 8.93
N GLU A 166 16.43 10.41 9.80
CA GLU A 166 15.98 11.26 10.94
C GLU A 166 17.00 11.34 12.07
N ASN A 167 18.09 10.57 12.03
CA ASN A 167 19.12 10.49 13.08
C ASN A 167 18.56 10.19 14.48
N THR A 168 17.43 9.49 14.57
CA THR A 168 16.90 9.01 15.82
C THR A 168 17.93 8.08 16.49
N PRO A 169 18.29 8.29 17.77
CA PRO A 169 19.26 7.43 18.45
C PRO A 169 18.84 5.96 18.41
N TYR A 170 19.78 5.07 18.17
CA TYR A 170 19.51 3.63 18.10
C TYR A 170 18.84 3.07 19.36
N GLU A 171 19.26 3.55 20.55
CA GLU A 171 18.65 3.16 21.82
C GLU A 171 17.18 3.61 21.92
N GLU A 172 16.83 4.75 21.35
CA GLU A 172 15.44 5.23 21.28
C GLU A 172 14.61 4.35 20.33
N LEU A 173 15.15 4.01 19.17
CA LEU A 173 14.50 3.09 18.24
C LEU A 173 14.30 1.70 18.85
N LEU A 174 15.25 1.21 19.67
CA LEU A 174 15.19 -0.13 20.24
C LEU A 174 14.24 -0.22 21.46
N ASN A 175 14.20 0.82 22.30
CA ASN A 175 13.54 0.75 23.60
C ASN A 175 12.23 1.55 23.71
N ASN A 176 11.89 2.36 22.69
CA ASN A 176 10.72 3.23 22.72
C ASN A 176 10.07 3.33 21.33
N PRO A 177 9.52 2.23 20.81
CA PRO A 177 8.94 2.20 19.48
C PRO A 177 7.76 3.15 19.35
N LYS A 178 7.79 3.99 18.30
CA LYS A 178 6.73 4.96 17.99
C LYS A 178 6.42 4.94 16.50
N ALA A 179 5.15 4.95 16.19
CA ALA A 179 4.65 4.90 14.82
C ALA A 179 5.07 6.09 13.93
N HIS A 180 5.52 7.20 14.50
CA HIS A 180 5.99 8.36 13.74
C HIS A 180 7.49 8.34 13.43
N TYR A 181 8.27 7.41 14.00
CA TYR A 181 9.70 7.27 13.66
C TYR A 181 9.86 6.44 12.39
N VAL A 182 10.38 7.06 11.33
CA VAL A 182 10.63 6.38 10.04
C VAL A 182 11.57 5.19 10.19
N GLY A 183 12.58 5.29 11.05
CA GLY A 183 13.55 4.22 11.31
C GLY A 183 12.99 2.95 11.96
N HIS A 184 11.72 2.94 12.38
CA HIS A 184 11.03 1.71 12.83
C HIS A 184 10.42 0.91 11.68
N TYR A 185 10.24 1.52 10.51
CA TYR A 185 9.57 0.89 9.38
C TYR A 185 10.55 0.10 8.53
N ASP A 186 10.00 -0.88 7.87
CA ASP A 186 10.64 -1.69 6.86
C ASP A 186 9.67 -1.92 5.70
N VAL A 187 10.18 -2.39 4.57
CA VAL A 187 9.36 -2.82 3.44
C VAL A 187 8.54 -4.05 3.83
N PHE A 188 7.23 -3.99 3.60
CA PHE A 188 6.34 -5.10 3.94
C PHE A 188 6.36 -6.16 2.84
N ILE A 189 7.35 -7.07 2.88
CA ILE A 189 7.65 -8.02 1.80
C ILE A 189 6.47 -8.94 1.49
N GLU A 190 5.74 -9.43 2.52
CA GLU A 190 4.60 -10.34 2.34
C GLU A 190 3.42 -9.71 1.60
N HIS A 191 3.30 -8.39 1.69
CA HIS A 191 2.24 -7.60 1.05
C HIS A 191 2.80 -6.47 0.18
N LEU A 192 4.02 -6.68 -0.33
CA LEU A 192 4.71 -5.65 -1.09
C LEU A 192 3.96 -5.33 -2.38
N LYS A 193 3.62 -4.06 -2.51
CA LYS A 193 3.25 -3.41 -3.76
C LYS A 193 4.17 -2.22 -3.96
N LEU A 194 4.74 -2.10 -5.14
CA LEU A 194 5.49 -0.94 -5.59
C LEU A 194 4.65 -0.19 -6.62
N GLY A 195 4.51 1.11 -6.47
CA GLY A 195 3.83 2.00 -7.38
C GLY A 195 4.51 3.36 -7.47
N HIS A 196 3.87 4.33 -8.11
CA HIS A 196 4.34 5.70 -8.17
C HIS A 196 3.19 6.71 -8.12
N ASP A 197 3.47 7.93 -7.71
CA ASP A 197 2.46 8.99 -7.50
C ASP A 197 2.35 9.98 -8.68
N TYR A 198 2.82 9.64 -9.87
CA TYR A 198 2.87 10.49 -11.07
C TYR A 198 3.54 11.88 -10.88
N ARG A 199 4.09 12.16 -9.68
CA ARG A 199 4.95 13.32 -9.39
C ARG A 199 6.42 12.94 -9.34
N GLY A 200 6.73 11.71 -9.71
CA GLY A 200 8.08 11.18 -9.73
C GLY A 200 8.52 10.51 -8.42
N ASN A 201 7.62 10.24 -7.48
CA ASN A 201 7.95 9.50 -6.28
C ASN A 201 7.55 8.02 -6.40
N LEU A 202 8.39 7.14 -5.89
CA LEU A 202 8.05 5.74 -5.66
C LEU A 202 7.22 5.63 -4.38
N VAL A 203 6.21 4.77 -4.40
CA VAL A 203 5.34 4.47 -3.25
C VAL A 203 5.31 2.96 -3.06
N PHE A 204 5.38 2.49 -1.82
CA PHE A 204 5.50 1.07 -1.52
C PHE A 204 4.89 0.71 -0.16
N SER A 205 4.52 -0.56 0.01
CA SER A 205 3.96 -1.07 1.25
C SER A 205 5.02 -1.15 2.35
N ILE A 206 4.69 -0.71 3.57
CA ILE A 206 5.57 -0.72 4.74
C ILE A 206 4.89 -1.33 5.96
N THR A 207 5.69 -1.82 6.91
CA THR A 207 5.26 -2.30 8.22
C THR A 207 6.30 -1.95 9.29
N ILE A 208 5.98 -2.17 10.55
CA ILE A 208 6.92 -2.05 11.67
C ILE A 208 7.23 -3.46 12.21
N PRO A 209 8.43 -3.98 12.00
CA PRO A 209 8.82 -5.32 12.50
C PRO A 209 9.31 -5.32 13.95
N HIS A 210 9.10 -4.22 14.72
CA HIS A 210 9.63 -4.11 16.08
C HIS A 210 8.89 -5.06 17.05
N PRO A 211 9.61 -5.82 17.93
CA PRO A 211 8.98 -6.79 18.83
C PRO A 211 7.94 -6.19 19.76
N ASP A 212 8.14 -4.96 20.23
CA ASP A 212 7.22 -4.27 21.15
C ASP A 212 6.22 -3.35 20.45
N PHE A 213 6.18 -3.34 19.11
CA PHE A 213 5.19 -2.56 18.34
C PHE A 213 5.03 -3.13 16.94
N ASN A 214 4.16 -4.12 16.76
CA ASN A 214 3.88 -4.77 15.47
C ASN A 214 2.42 -5.22 15.37
N TYR A 215 2.01 -5.68 14.19
CA TYR A 215 0.64 -6.11 13.90
C TYR A 215 0.24 -7.45 14.56
N LEU A 216 1.20 -8.24 15.04
CA LEU A 216 0.93 -9.56 15.61
C LEU A 216 0.40 -9.46 17.05
N TRP A 217 0.95 -8.54 17.85
CA TRP A 217 0.74 -8.54 19.30
C TRP A 217 0.21 -7.22 19.87
N HIS A 218 0.21 -6.12 19.08
CA HIS A 218 -0.08 -4.78 19.60
C HIS A 218 -1.27 -4.11 18.92
N GLU A 219 -2.41 -4.03 19.62
CA GLU A 219 -3.63 -3.39 19.12
C GLU A 219 -3.39 -1.94 18.65
N LYS A 220 -2.53 -1.20 19.35
CA LYS A 220 -2.17 0.17 18.97
C LYS A 220 -1.49 0.27 17.60
N PHE A 221 -0.89 -0.83 17.12
CA PHE A 221 -0.31 -0.86 15.80
C PHE A 221 -1.34 -0.44 14.73
N TYR A 222 -2.53 -1.04 14.76
CA TYR A 222 -3.59 -0.71 13.79
C TYR A 222 -4.15 0.71 13.94
N GLN A 223 -3.95 1.34 15.11
CA GLN A 223 -4.38 2.70 15.37
C GLN A 223 -3.35 3.75 14.94
N GLU A 224 -2.07 3.42 14.96
CA GLU A 224 -0.99 4.40 14.86
C GLU A 224 -0.06 4.16 13.66
N ALA A 225 0.13 2.91 13.24
CA ALA A 225 1.07 2.56 12.17
C ALA A 225 0.66 3.13 10.81
N ARG A 226 1.68 3.44 10.01
CA ARG A 226 1.55 3.83 8.60
C ARG A 226 1.68 2.60 7.72
N VAL A 227 1.07 2.66 6.53
CA VAL A 227 1.01 1.52 5.60
C VAL A 227 1.74 1.77 4.29
N LEU A 228 2.08 3.02 3.98
CA LEU A 228 2.76 3.43 2.76
C LEU A 228 4.05 4.17 3.06
N GLY A 229 5.14 3.72 2.45
CA GLY A 229 6.38 4.46 2.30
C GLY A 229 6.40 5.21 0.98
N LYS A 230 7.04 6.38 0.96
CA LYS A 230 7.20 7.20 -0.24
C LYS A 230 8.60 7.77 -0.29
N VAL A 231 9.21 7.72 -1.47
CA VAL A 231 10.57 8.20 -1.70
C VAL A 231 10.65 8.96 -3.03
N ASN A 232 11.33 10.09 -3.02
CA ASN A 232 11.76 10.73 -4.26
C ASN A 232 13.10 10.10 -4.70
N PRO A 233 13.21 9.56 -5.91
CA PRO A 233 14.46 8.93 -6.36
C PRO A 233 15.67 9.87 -6.44
N ASP A 234 15.49 11.20 -6.35
CA ASP A 234 16.56 12.20 -6.25
C ASP A 234 16.93 12.55 -4.79
N ASP A 235 16.04 12.23 -3.82
CA ASP A 235 16.30 12.31 -2.38
C ASP A 235 15.75 11.04 -1.72
N PRO A 236 16.58 10.01 -1.49
CA PRO A 236 16.14 8.66 -1.14
C PRO A 236 15.56 8.51 0.27
N LYS A 237 15.35 9.62 0.99
CA LYS A 237 14.71 9.62 2.30
C LYS A 237 13.29 9.16 2.22
N VAL A 238 12.96 8.15 3.02
CA VAL A 238 11.59 7.63 3.10
C VAL A 238 10.74 8.59 3.93
N SER A 239 9.56 8.90 3.44
CA SER A 239 8.46 9.47 4.22
C SER A 239 7.35 8.43 4.37
N ILE A 240 6.59 8.49 5.47
CA ILE A 240 5.59 7.48 5.81
C ILE A 240 4.19 8.08 5.81
N HIS A 241 3.22 7.35 5.27
CA HIS A 241 1.87 7.83 5.03
C HIS A 241 0.81 6.76 5.31
N GLY A 242 -0.45 7.19 5.28
CA GLY A 242 -1.57 6.29 5.40
C GLY A 242 -1.79 5.78 6.82
N GLY A 243 -2.62 4.77 6.94
CA GLY A 243 -2.99 4.11 8.19
C GLY A 243 -4.01 3.02 7.90
N TYR A 244 -4.44 2.26 8.91
CA TYR A 244 -5.40 1.19 8.75
C TYR A 244 -6.86 1.70 8.76
N SER A 245 -7.74 0.98 8.06
CA SER A 245 -9.17 1.31 7.99
C SER A 245 -9.90 0.99 9.31
N PRO A 246 -11.10 1.58 9.56
CA PRO A 246 -11.88 1.37 10.78
C PRO A 246 -12.19 -0.09 11.10
N ILE A 247 -12.18 -0.99 10.13
CA ILE A 247 -12.43 -2.41 10.37
C ILE A 247 -11.39 -3.03 11.29
N TYR A 248 -10.12 -2.62 11.19
CA TYR A 248 -9.04 -3.11 12.05
C TYR A 248 -9.19 -2.66 13.50
N HIS A 249 -9.84 -1.52 13.73
CA HIS A 249 -10.17 -1.09 15.10
C HIS A 249 -11.33 -1.89 15.68
N ARG A 250 -12.28 -2.29 14.84
CA ARG A 250 -13.45 -3.09 15.22
C ARG A 250 -13.05 -4.50 15.65
N TYR A 251 -12.15 -5.12 14.91
CA TYR A 251 -11.67 -6.48 15.18
C TYR A 251 -10.44 -6.53 16.08
N ARG A 252 -9.76 -5.40 16.33
CA ARG A 252 -8.52 -5.28 17.12
C ARG A 252 -7.32 -6.01 16.57
N PHE A 253 -7.46 -7.31 16.22
CA PHE A 253 -6.42 -8.14 15.65
C PHE A 253 -6.96 -8.90 14.43
N LEU A 254 -6.48 -8.52 13.26
CA LEU A 254 -6.64 -9.25 11.99
C LEU A 254 -5.24 -9.49 11.41
N SER A 255 -4.37 -10.07 12.23
CA SER A 255 -2.93 -10.17 11.95
C SER A 255 -2.61 -10.97 10.70
N THR A 256 -3.51 -11.86 10.28
CA THR A 256 -3.40 -12.65 9.05
C THR A 256 -3.88 -11.93 7.79
N LEU A 257 -4.51 -10.74 7.93
CA LEU A 257 -5.16 -9.97 6.85
C LEU A 257 -4.74 -8.47 6.93
N THR A 258 -3.46 -8.18 6.90
CA THR A 258 -2.90 -6.83 7.13
C THR A 258 -2.49 -6.09 5.87
N GLY A 259 -2.63 -6.69 4.70
CA GLY A 259 -2.29 -6.06 3.43
C GLY A 259 -3.15 -4.84 3.13
N ALA A 260 -2.53 -3.83 2.56
CA ALA A 260 -3.13 -2.54 2.22
C ALA A 260 -2.81 -2.16 0.77
N PRO A 261 -3.38 -2.88 -0.24
CA PRO A 261 -3.14 -2.59 -1.65
C PRO A 261 -3.62 -1.20 -2.04
N PHE A 262 -2.91 -0.55 -2.93
CA PHE A 262 -3.21 0.80 -3.39
C PHE A 262 -2.99 0.96 -4.89
N SER A 263 -3.58 2.00 -5.48
CA SER A 263 -3.31 2.40 -6.86
C SER A 263 -3.50 3.90 -7.05
N TYR A 264 -2.55 4.58 -7.66
CA TYR A 264 -2.67 5.99 -7.99
C TYR A 264 -3.53 6.16 -9.25
N LEU A 265 -4.48 7.10 -9.20
CA LEU A 265 -5.31 7.49 -10.33
C LEU A 265 -4.64 8.57 -11.16
N ASP A 266 -4.01 9.51 -10.49
CA ASP A 266 -3.32 10.67 -11.03
C ASP A 266 -2.27 11.20 -10.04
N ALA A 267 -1.70 12.38 -10.30
CA ALA A 267 -0.70 13.00 -9.44
C ALA A 267 -1.22 13.41 -8.05
N ASP A 268 -2.53 13.57 -7.91
CA ASP A 268 -3.16 14.16 -6.74
C ASP A 268 -4.03 13.18 -5.95
N THR A 269 -4.36 12.02 -6.54
CA THR A 269 -5.30 11.09 -5.93
C THR A 269 -4.90 9.63 -6.08
N TYR A 270 -5.21 8.83 -5.06
CA TYR A 270 -5.04 7.38 -5.10
C TYR A 270 -6.21 6.65 -4.42
N ILE A 271 -6.36 5.39 -4.75
CA ILE A 271 -7.28 4.46 -4.10
C ILE A 271 -6.49 3.59 -3.13
N GLN A 272 -6.97 3.50 -1.90
CA GLN A 272 -6.47 2.58 -0.87
C GLN A 272 -7.53 1.52 -0.60
N GLY A 273 -7.15 0.26 -0.70
CA GLY A 273 -7.91 -0.88 -0.22
C GLY A 273 -7.23 -1.53 0.97
N TYR A 274 -7.92 -2.51 1.58
CA TYR A 274 -7.39 -3.32 2.68
C TYR A 274 -7.89 -4.75 2.52
N GLU A 275 -7.11 -5.72 2.97
CA GLU A 275 -7.47 -7.14 2.80
C GLU A 275 -8.80 -7.51 3.45
N ALA A 276 -9.07 -6.97 4.64
CA ALA A 276 -10.28 -7.28 5.39
C ALA A 276 -11.46 -6.31 5.14
N ASP A 277 -11.25 -5.22 4.39
CA ASP A 277 -12.28 -4.18 4.22
C ASP A 277 -12.91 -4.21 2.84
N SER A 278 -14.23 -4.31 2.78
CA SER A 278 -14.98 -4.21 1.52
C SER A 278 -14.99 -2.80 0.93
N ILE A 279 -14.61 -1.81 1.71
CA ILE A 279 -14.58 -0.41 1.31
C ILE A 279 -13.25 -0.08 0.65
N LEU A 280 -13.32 0.72 -0.41
CA LEU A 280 -12.22 1.40 -1.07
C LEU A 280 -12.27 2.87 -0.70
N TYR A 281 -11.12 3.46 -0.43
CA TYR A 281 -11.01 4.86 -0.05
C TYR A 281 -10.26 5.61 -1.13
N LYS A 282 -10.88 6.67 -1.68
CA LYS A 282 -10.18 7.63 -2.52
C LYS A 282 -9.58 8.72 -1.66
N LEU A 283 -8.28 8.89 -1.77
CA LEU A 283 -7.51 9.82 -0.97
C LEU A 283 -6.80 10.85 -1.84
N SER A 284 -6.58 12.03 -1.27
CA SER A 284 -5.66 13.00 -1.84
C SER A 284 -4.21 12.51 -1.73
N GLY A 285 -3.30 13.11 -2.50
CA GLY A 285 -1.86 12.82 -2.39
C GLY A 285 -1.26 13.14 -1.00
N SER A 286 -1.97 13.93 -0.16
CA SER A 286 -1.64 14.16 1.25
C SER A 286 -2.22 13.11 2.21
N GLY A 287 -3.03 12.16 1.71
CA GLY A 287 -3.64 11.11 2.51
C GLY A 287 -5.00 11.47 3.12
N GLU A 288 -5.61 12.59 2.74
CA GLU A 288 -6.95 12.96 3.20
C GLU A 288 -8.01 12.19 2.42
N VAL A 289 -8.97 11.58 3.13
CA VAL A 289 -10.08 10.88 2.51
C VAL A 289 -11.01 11.87 1.82
N GLN A 290 -11.15 11.73 0.51
CA GLN A 290 -12.09 12.51 -0.29
C GLN A 290 -13.48 11.87 -0.28
N TYR A 291 -13.54 10.56 -0.53
CA TYR A 291 -14.75 9.75 -0.38
C TYR A 291 -14.42 8.25 -0.30
N ALA A 292 -15.43 7.45 0.04
CA ALA A 292 -15.33 6.01 0.09
C ALA A 292 -16.41 5.36 -0.79
N PHE A 293 -16.11 4.16 -1.29
CA PHE A 293 -17.02 3.37 -2.10
C PHE A 293 -16.68 1.88 -1.97
N GLY A 294 -17.42 1.03 -2.63
CA GLY A 294 -17.13 -0.40 -2.65
C GLY A 294 -18.26 -1.23 -2.04
N VAL A 295 -18.19 -2.51 -2.30
CA VAL A 295 -19.12 -3.53 -1.79
C VAL A 295 -18.35 -4.80 -1.48
N ALA A 296 -18.91 -5.67 -0.64
CA ALA A 296 -18.33 -6.99 -0.42
C ALA A 296 -18.33 -7.80 -1.72
N GLY A 297 -17.24 -8.51 -1.96
CA GLY A 297 -17.11 -9.42 -3.09
C GLY A 297 -18.13 -10.55 -3.01
N LYS A 298 -18.59 -11.01 -4.15
CA LYS A 298 -19.58 -12.07 -4.24
C LYS A 298 -19.08 -13.35 -3.60
N GLU A 299 -19.88 -13.91 -2.67
CA GLU A 299 -19.57 -15.17 -1.97
C GLU A 299 -18.30 -15.13 -1.08
N MET A 300 -17.83 -13.98 -0.69
CA MET A 300 -16.75 -13.85 0.29
C MET A 300 -17.22 -14.24 1.69
N ASN A 301 -16.42 -15.03 2.38
CA ASN A 301 -16.58 -15.21 3.83
C ASN A 301 -15.86 -14.06 4.56
N ILE A 302 -16.64 -13.07 5.00
CA ILE A 302 -16.13 -11.89 5.73
C ILE A 302 -16.44 -11.95 7.25
N ALA A 303 -16.80 -13.13 7.76
CA ALA A 303 -17.06 -13.34 9.18
C ALA A 303 -15.73 -13.54 9.94
N TYR A 304 -14.87 -12.52 9.88
CA TYR A 304 -13.55 -12.56 10.52
C TYR A 304 -13.64 -12.74 12.04
N GLU A 305 -12.66 -13.41 12.59
CA GLU A 305 -12.49 -13.57 14.03
C GLU A 305 -11.23 -12.83 14.48
N ASN A 306 -11.24 -12.30 15.71
CA ASN A 306 -10.03 -11.75 16.30
C ASN A 306 -9.02 -12.86 16.54
N PHE A 307 -7.81 -12.65 16.04
CA PHE A 307 -6.71 -13.55 16.31
C PHE A 307 -5.48 -12.76 16.74
N LYS A 308 -5.05 -12.95 17.96
CA LYS A 308 -3.80 -12.44 18.51
C LYS A 308 -2.87 -13.63 18.74
N ALA A 309 -1.81 -13.74 17.97
CA ALA A 309 -0.80 -14.77 18.16
C ALA A 309 -0.08 -14.59 19.53
N GLU A 310 0.29 -15.70 20.17
CA GLU A 310 1.16 -15.69 21.35
C GLU A 310 2.64 -15.64 20.94
N ASP A 311 2.96 -16.25 19.79
CA ASP A 311 4.29 -16.23 19.17
C ASP A 311 4.22 -16.36 17.64
N VAL A 312 5.37 -16.38 16.98
CA VAL A 312 5.48 -16.47 15.52
C VAL A 312 5.03 -17.83 14.99
N GLU A 313 5.30 -18.92 15.72
CA GLU A 313 4.94 -20.28 15.30
C GLU A 313 3.41 -20.45 15.26
N GLU A 314 2.71 -19.94 16.26
CA GLU A 314 1.25 -19.89 16.27
C GLU A 314 0.69 -19.02 15.13
N TYR A 315 1.30 -17.85 14.89
CA TYR A 315 0.93 -16.98 13.78
C TYR A 315 1.04 -17.71 12.44
N GLU A 316 2.17 -18.34 12.15
CA GLU A 316 2.39 -19.06 10.88
C GLU A 316 1.36 -20.20 10.70
N ALA A 317 1.08 -20.95 11.74
CA ALA A 317 0.09 -22.02 11.69
C ALA A 317 -1.34 -21.53 11.42
N VAL A 318 -1.72 -20.38 11.97
CA VAL A 318 -3.06 -19.81 11.78
C VAL A 318 -3.15 -19.02 10.48
N TRP A 319 -2.06 -18.43 10.02
CA TRP A 319 -2.03 -17.63 8.80
C TRP A 319 -2.52 -18.40 7.57
N GLU A 320 -2.05 -19.63 7.36
CA GLU A 320 -2.51 -20.49 6.25
C GLU A 320 -3.99 -20.84 6.39
N VAL A 321 -4.42 -21.21 7.60
CA VAL A 321 -5.81 -21.58 7.88
C VAL A 321 -6.77 -20.41 7.64
N ASP A 322 -6.41 -19.23 8.11
CA ASP A 322 -7.24 -18.03 7.92
C ASP A 322 -7.32 -17.60 6.45
N ARG A 323 -6.22 -17.70 5.72
CA ARG A 323 -6.16 -17.41 4.28
C ARG A 323 -7.02 -18.36 3.43
N ASP A 324 -7.22 -19.58 3.89
CA ASP A 324 -8.16 -20.53 3.27
C ASP A 324 -9.60 -20.33 3.76
N ARG A 325 -9.78 -19.95 5.03
CA ARG A 325 -11.09 -19.82 5.68
C ARG A 325 -11.82 -18.55 5.28
N TYR A 326 -11.10 -17.43 5.16
CA TYR A 326 -11.69 -16.12 4.89
C TYR A 326 -11.51 -15.68 3.45
N GLY A 327 -12.49 -14.92 2.95
CA GLY A 327 -12.30 -14.11 1.77
C GLY A 327 -11.52 -12.84 2.13
N TYR A 328 -10.62 -12.41 1.25
CA TYR A 328 -9.85 -11.18 1.44
C TYR A 328 -9.49 -10.55 0.09
N TYR A 329 -9.26 -9.24 0.09
CA TYR A 329 -8.88 -8.48 -1.09
C TYR A 329 -7.35 -8.41 -1.18
N HIS A 330 -6.79 -8.80 -2.31
CA HIS A 330 -5.33 -8.87 -2.47
C HIS A 330 -4.75 -7.85 -3.44
N SER A 331 -5.58 -7.22 -4.28
CA SER A 331 -5.09 -6.22 -5.24
C SER A 331 -6.09 -5.09 -5.48
N VAL A 332 -5.55 -3.94 -5.86
CA VAL A 332 -6.26 -2.76 -6.36
C VAL A 332 -5.41 -2.17 -7.48
N ASP A 333 -5.92 -2.18 -8.71
CA ASP A 333 -5.16 -1.83 -9.90
C ASP A 333 -5.98 -0.94 -10.83
N PHE A 334 -5.54 0.28 -11.05
CA PHE A 334 -6.18 1.22 -11.95
C PHE A 334 -5.52 1.21 -13.32
N VAL A 335 -6.33 1.02 -14.35
CA VAL A 335 -5.89 1.08 -15.76
C VAL A 335 -6.27 2.44 -16.31
N ARG A 336 -5.27 3.29 -16.48
CA ARG A 336 -5.47 4.69 -16.90
C ARG A 336 -6.07 4.81 -18.29
N GLU A 337 -5.65 3.96 -19.22
CA GLU A 337 -6.07 3.96 -20.62
C GLU A 337 -7.57 3.71 -20.77
N THR A 338 -8.16 2.95 -19.88
CA THR A 338 -9.58 2.57 -19.92
C THR A 338 -10.42 3.24 -18.81
N GLY A 339 -9.75 3.86 -17.82
CA GLY A 339 -10.41 4.46 -16.66
C GLY A 339 -11.05 3.44 -15.73
N LEU A 340 -10.66 2.16 -15.81
CA LEU A 340 -11.22 1.09 -15.00
C LEU A 340 -10.31 0.75 -13.82
N LEU A 341 -10.94 0.47 -12.68
CA LEU A 341 -10.29 -0.03 -11.49
C LEU A 341 -10.64 -1.51 -11.30
N PHE A 342 -9.63 -2.34 -11.16
CA PHE A 342 -9.74 -3.77 -10.88
C PHE A 342 -9.39 -4.04 -9.43
N ARG A 343 -10.19 -4.87 -8.74
CA ARG A 343 -9.95 -5.29 -7.37
C ARG A 343 -10.07 -6.79 -7.28
N GLY A 344 -8.95 -7.48 -7.10
CA GLY A 344 -8.90 -8.94 -6.92
C GLY A 344 -9.24 -9.34 -5.49
N TYR A 345 -9.96 -10.46 -5.33
CA TYR A 345 -10.27 -11.02 -4.02
C TYR A 345 -10.40 -12.54 -4.05
N THR A 346 -10.10 -13.18 -2.93
CA THR A 346 -10.37 -14.59 -2.74
C THR A 346 -11.76 -14.82 -2.17
N LYS A 347 -12.40 -15.95 -2.51
CA LYS A 347 -13.71 -16.34 -2.03
C LYS A 347 -13.66 -17.31 -0.84
N SER A 348 -12.54 -17.36 -0.08
CA SER A 348 -12.36 -18.41 0.91
C SER A 348 -12.02 -19.76 0.24
N ASN A 349 -12.39 -20.87 0.81
CA ASN A 349 -12.10 -22.22 0.33
C ASN A 349 -12.86 -22.57 -0.99
N SER A 350 -12.67 -21.77 -2.02
CA SER A 350 -13.26 -21.88 -3.35
C SER A 350 -12.24 -22.30 -4.40
N LEU A 351 -12.73 -22.95 -5.48
CA LEU A 351 -11.90 -23.29 -6.63
C LEU A 351 -11.66 -22.11 -7.59
N VAL A 352 -12.37 -21.01 -7.37
CA VAL A 352 -12.25 -19.78 -8.13
C VAL A 352 -12.13 -18.59 -7.19
N ASP A 353 -11.50 -17.54 -7.66
CA ASP A 353 -11.45 -16.24 -7.02
C ASP A 353 -12.41 -15.25 -7.68
N GLY A 354 -12.45 -14.03 -7.23
CA GLY A 354 -13.29 -13.00 -7.79
C GLY A 354 -12.50 -11.76 -8.19
N MET A 355 -13.07 -11.00 -9.12
CA MET A 355 -12.54 -9.72 -9.54
C MET A 355 -13.68 -8.72 -9.69
N GLN A 356 -13.63 -7.65 -8.93
CA GLN A 356 -14.52 -6.50 -9.05
C GLN A 356 -13.95 -5.52 -10.07
N ILE A 357 -14.84 -4.96 -10.91
CA ILE A 357 -14.49 -3.97 -11.93
C ILE A 357 -15.31 -2.72 -11.64
N TYR A 358 -14.64 -1.60 -11.43
CA TYR A 358 -15.26 -0.31 -11.17
C TYR A 358 -14.98 0.66 -12.30
N ARG A 359 -15.99 1.48 -12.61
CA ARG A 359 -15.84 2.71 -13.39
C ARG A 359 -16.15 3.86 -12.44
N ASP A 360 -15.18 4.71 -12.18
CA ASP A 360 -15.23 5.71 -11.10
C ASP A 360 -15.49 5.03 -9.74
N ASP A 361 -16.63 5.31 -9.09
CA ASP A 361 -17.08 4.71 -7.83
C ASP A 361 -18.18 3.66 -7.99
N THR A 362 -18.52 3.30 -9.23
CA THR A 362 -19.62 2.38 -9.57
C THR A 362 -19.10 1.00 -9.92
N LEU A 363 -19.56 -0.03 -9.20
CA LEU A 363 -19.27 -1.43 -9.52
C LEU A 363 -20.04 -1.82 -10.79
N ILE A 364 -19.31 -2.09 -11.88
CA ILE A 364 -19.88 -2.50 -13.18
C ILE A 364 -19.69 -4.00 -13.47
N GLY A 365 -18.83 -4.69 -12.74
CA GLY A 365 -18.62 -6.13 -12.84
C GLY A 365 -18.14 -6.73 -11.52
N ASP A 366 -18.62 -7.93 -11.20
CA ASP A 366 -18.13 -8.77 -10.11
C ASP A 366 -18.08 -10.21 -10.64
N VAL A 367 -16.95 -10.55 -11.24
CA VAL A 367 -16.79 -11.72 -12.10
C VAL A 367 -15.91 -12.79 -11.45
N GLU A 368 -16.10 -14.03 -11.84
CA GLU A 368 -15.23 -15.13 -11.43
C GLU A 368 -13.96 -15.16 -12.27
N VAL A 369 -12.84 -15.40 -11.60
CA VAL A 369 -11.52 -15.60 -12.21
C VAL A 369 -10.90 -16.91 -11.70
N PRO A 370 -9.91 -17.48 -12.38
CA PRO A 370 -9.20 -18.65 -11.86
C PRO A 370 -8.64 -18.42 -10.47
N LYS A 371 -8.52 -19.48 -9.69
CA LYS A 371 -7.88 -19.42 -8.35
C LYS A 371 -6.47 -18.87 -8.48
N ASP A 372 -6.08 -18.01 -7.54
CA ASP A 372 -4.78 -17.34 -7.49
C ASP A 372 -4.54 -16.33 -8.64
N PHE A 373 -5.61 -15.83 -9.24
CA PHE A 373 -5.50 -14.80 -10.27
C PHE A 373 -4.96 -13.48 -9.71
N LEU A 374 -3.94 -12.93 -10.37
CA LEU A 374 -3.44 -11.57 -10.14
C LEU A 374 -3.57 -10.76 -11.42
N PHE A 375 -4.07 -9.54 -11.30
CA PHE A 375 -4.15 -8.62 -12.43
C PHE A 375 -2.76 -8.06 -12.75
N VAL A 376 -2.39 -8.06 -14.04
CA VAL A 376 -1.08 -7.58 -14.52
C VAL A 376 -1.18 -6.18 -15.13
N GLY A 377 -2.19 -5.95 -15.97
CA GLY A 377 -2.34 -4.68 -16.68
C GLY A 377 -3.12 -4.79 -17.97
N TYR A 378 -3.01 -3.74 -18.80
CA TYR A 378 -3.71 -3.62 -20.06
C TYR A 378 -2.76 -3.31 -21.22
N LYS A 379 -2.92 -4.03 -22.31
CA LYS A 379 -2.34 -3.74 -23.62
C LYS A 379 -3.41 -4.04 -24.67
N ALA A 380 -3.87 -3.00 -25.34
CA ALA A 380 -5.01 -3.09 -26.26
C ALA A 380 -4.92 -4.24 -27.24
N PRO A 381 -6.01 -5.03 -27.46
CA PRO A 381 -7.31 -4.86 -26.81
C PRO A 381 -7.46 -5.64 -25.50
N TYR A 382 -6.41 -6.29 -24.98
CA TYR A 382 -6.47 -7.28 -23.92
C TYR A 382 -6.08 -6.71 -22.55
N TYR A 383 -6.79 -7.18 -21.53
CA TYR A 383 -6.35 -7.17 -20.14
C TYR A 383 -5.61 -8.46 -19.83
N TYR A 384 -4.58 -8.37 -19.00
CA TYR A 384 -3.71 -9.50 -18.67
C TYR A 384 -3.74 -9.81 -17.18
N GLY A 385 -3.57 -11.09 -16.88
CA GLY A 385 -3.42 -11.61 -15.53
C GLY A 385 -2.39 -12.72 -15.47
N GLU A 386 -1.96 -13.04 -14.26
CA GLU A 386 -1.05 -14.12 -13.95
C GLU A 386 -1.59 -14.97 -12.79
N PHE A 387 -0.96 -16.12 -12.56
CA PHE A 387 -1.21 -16.89 -11.34
C PHE A 387 -0.23 -16.45 -10.24
N LYS A 388 -0.74 -16.29 -9.03
CA LYS A 388 0.09 -16.06 -7.85
C LYS A 388 1.09 -17.22 -7.71
N TYR A 389 2.35 -16.88 -7.52
CA TYR A 389 3.38 -17.87 -7.27
C TYR A 389 3.05 -18.75 -6.06
N ARG A 390 3.21 -20.06 -6.22
CA ARG A 390 3.07 -21.06 -5.17
C ARG A 390 4.33 -21.91 -5.11
N PRO A 391 5.09 -21.84 -4.00
CA PRO A 391 6.34 -22.58 -3.86
C PRO A 391 6.16 -24.12 -3.80
N ASP A 392 4.97 -24.59 -3.47
CA ASP A 392 4.57 -25.99 -3.41
C ASP A 392 4.22 -26.61 -4.78
N LYS A 393 4.10 -25.78 -5.80
CA LYS A 393 3.79 -26.21 -7.18
C LYS A 393 4.99 -26.01 -8.09
N GLU A 394 5.49 -27.11 -8.65
CA GLU A 394 6.43 -27.03 -9.78
C GLU A 394 5.69 -26.56 -11.01
N GLU A 395 6.11 -25.42 -11.56
CA GLU A 395 5.57 -24.92 -12.82
C GLU A 395 6.53 -25.24 -13.97
N ASP A 396 6.15 -26.22 -14.78
CA ASP A 396 6.92 -26.65 -15.96
C ASP A 396 6.71 -25.71 -17.18
N SER A 397 5.82 -24.74 -17.06
CA SER A 397 5.43 -23.86 -18.17
C SER A 397 5.18 -22.44 -17.70
N ILE A 398 5.56 -21.50 -18.56
CA ILE A 398 5.21 -20.09 -18.39
C ILE A 398 3.77 -19.89 -18.85
N LYS A 399 2.95 -19.29 -18.00
CA LYS A 399 1.54 -19.02 -18.26
C LYS A 399 1.25 -17.53 -18.13
N LEU A 400 0.42 -17.03 -19.04
CA LEU A 400 -0.14 -15.69 -18.98
C LEU A 400 -1.62 -15.77 -19.32
N LEU A 401 -2.44 -15.13 -18.52
CA LEU A 401 -3.88 -15.05 -18.73
C LEU A 401 -4.22 -13.77 -19.48
N ARG A 402 -5.19 -13.84 -20.41
CA ARG A 402 -5.71 -12.64 -21.08
C ARG A 402 -7.21 -12.71 -21.26
N PHE A 403 -7.85 -11.55 -21.29
CA PHE A 403 -9.28 -11.41 -21.53
C PHE A 403 -9.60 -10.05 -22.16
N GLU A 404 -10.75 -9.99 -22.80
CA GLU A 404 -11.35 -8.74 -23.26
C GLU A 404 -12.58 -8.44 -22.42
N LEU A 405 -12.87 -7.16 -22.23
CA LEU A 405 -14.16 -6.73 -21.71
C LEU A 405 -15.10 -6.44 -22.87
N PRO A 406 -16.40 -6.70 -22.71
CA PRO A 406 -17.38 -6.34 -23.73
C PRO A 406 -17.34 -4.83 -23.99
N ASP A 407 -17.47 -4.43 -25.24
CA ASP A 407 -17.61 -3.03 -25.61
C ASP A 407 -18.84 -2.44 -24.93
N ASN A 408 -18.63 -1.38 -24.13
CA ASN A 408 -19.70 -0.62 -23.47
C ASN A 408 -19.95 0.70 -24.17
#